data_aa7af4a7a0ff3e41d37528bfa28ebfe8
#
_entry.id   aa7af4a7a0ff3e41d37528bfa28ebfe8
#
_cell.length_a   1.000
_cell.length_b   1.000
_cell.length_c   1.000
_cell.angle_alpha   90.00
_cell.angle_beta   90.00
_cell.angle_gamma   90.00
#
_symmetry.space_group_name_H-M   'P 1'
#
loop_
_entity.id
_entity.type
_entity.pdbx_description
1 polymer ?
#
loop_
_entity_poly.entity_id
_entity_poly.type
_entity_poly.pdbx_seq_one_letter_code
_entity_poly.pdbx_strand_id
1 'polypeptide(L)'
;KGPVMADTPMRVGKNGNLFYMYKFRSMVVGAQDLLQKNPELLKQYKKNSYKIHNDPRVTRVGKYIRKFSIDEFPQFINILRGEMSLVGPRAYYPFELEEQQKKYPQSRDYVKIILSSKPGLTGVWQVSGRSDINFDKRVEMDAQYVQRRSVFYDIYLMLKTIPAVIFGRGAV
;
A
#
# COMPACT_ATOMS: atom_id res chain seq x y z
N LYS A 1 -16.15 -18.74 -8.39
CA LYS A 1 -16.56 -18.50 -7.00
C LYS A 1 -15.31 -18.65 -6.12
N GLY A 2 -15.20 -17.91 -5.01
CA GLY A 2 -14.07 -17.99 -4.10
C GLY A 2 -14.28 -17.03 -2.90
N PRO A 3 -13.34 -16.96 -1.91
CA PRO A 3 -13.52 -16.18 -0.70
C PRO A 3 -13.70 -14.69 -1.02
N VAL A 4 -14.47 -13.99 -0.18
CA VAL A 4 -14.70 -12.53 -0.30
C VAL A 4 -13.44 -11.76 0.07
N MET A 5 -12.73 -12.23 1.08
CA MET A 5 -11.48 -11.63 1.53
C MET A 5 -10.30 -12.09 0.64
N ALA A 6 -9.37 -11.19 0.40
CA ALA A 6 -8.15 -11.50 -0.31
C ALA A 6 -7.19 -12.26 0.62
N ASP A 7 -6.53 -13.27 0.06
CA ASP A 7 -5.33 -13.86 0.67
C ASP A 7 -4.14 -12.96 0.29
N THR A 8 -3.66 -12.17 1.26
CA THR A 8 -2.56 -11.21 1.04
C THR A 8 -1.39 -11.55 1.95
N PRO A 9 -0.14 -11.43 1.46
CA PRO A 9 1.02 -11.57 2.34
C PRO A 9 0.99 -10.53 3.46
N MET A 10 1.60 -10.89 4.59
CA MET A 10 1.73 -10.00 5.74
C MET A 10 2.41 -8.68 5.38
N ARG A 11 2.08 -7.64 6.11
CA ARG A 11 2.67 -6.30 6.01
C ARG A 11 3.49 -5.98 7.24
N VAL A 12 4.44 -5.07 7.07
CA VAL A 12 5.24 -4.52 8.17
C VAL A 12 4.49 -3.36 8.78
N GLY A 13 4.22 -3.47 10.07
CA GLY A 13 3.60 -2.46 10.90
C GLY A 13 4.61 -1.73 11.79
N LYS A 14 4.10 -1.07 12.83
CA LYS A 14 4.91 -0.34 13.79
C LYS A 14 5.95 -1.26 14.46
N ASN A 15 7.17 -0.75 14.61
CA ASN A 15 8.32 -1.44 15.21
C ASN A 15 8.71 -2.75 14.48
N GLY A 16 8.32 -2.89 13.21
CA GLY A 16 8.61 -4.09 12.42
C GLY A 16 7.65 -5.26 12.66
N ASN A 17 6.63 -5.12 13.49
CA ASN A 17 5.64 -6.15 13.75
C ASN A 17 4.87 -6.49 12.48
N LEU A 18 4.71 -7.78 12.20
CA LEU A 18 3.96 -8.24 11.04
C LEU A 18 2.48 -8.35 11.35
N PHE A 19 1.63 -7.94 10.40
CA PHE A 19 0.18 -8.07 10.51
C PHE A 19 -0.47 -8.42 9.17
N TYR A 20 -1.65 -9.05 9.21
CA TYR A 20 -2.48 -9.29 8.03
C TYR A 20 -3.31 -8.06 7.70
N MET A 21 -3.06 -7.47 6.54
CA MET A 21 -3.82 -6.32 6.05
C MET A 21 -5.08 -6.81 5.33
N TYR A 22 -6.24 -6.59 5.93
CA TYR A 22 -7.53 -7.04 5.38
C TYR A 22 -7.89 -6.27 4.11
N LYS A 23 -8.31 -7.01 3.07
CA LYS A 23 -8.81 -6.44 1.81
C LYS A 23 -9.91 -7.32 1.23
N PHE A 24 -10.83 -6.72 0.48
CA PHE A 24 -11.69 -7.49 -0.40
C PHE A 24 -10.90 -8.04 -1.58
N ARG A 25 -11.27 -9.24 -2.03
CA ARG A 25 -10.62 -9.87 -3.16
C ARG A 25 -10.98 -9.18 -4.47
N SER A 26 -9.99 -8.56 -5.09
CA SER A 26 -10.07 -7.89 -6.40
C SER A 26 -9.41 -8.68 -7.53
N MET A 27 -8.66 -9.74 -7.18
CA MET A 27 -7.95 -10.60 -8.12
C MET A 27 -8.57 -12.00 -8.18
N VAL A 28 -8.20 -12.78 -9.20
CA VAL A 28 -8.56 -14.19 -9.32
C VAL A 28 -8.00 -14.99 -8.14
N VAL A 29 -8.62 -16.13 -7.86
CA VAL A 29 -8.09 -17.08 -6.85
C VAL A 29 -6.73 -17.60 -7.34
N GLY A 30 -5.74 -17.70 -6.44
CA GLY A 30 -4.38 -18.11 -6.81
C GLY A 30 -3.59 -17.04 -7.58
N ALA A 31 -3.96 -15.77 -7.49
CA ALA A 31 -3.28 -14.68 -8.20
C ALA A 31 -1.78 -14.59 -7.89
N GLN A 32 -1.38 -14.95 -6.67
CA GLN A 32 0.03 -14.99 -6.28
C GLN A 32 0.78 -16.14 -6.96
N ASP A 33 0.17 -17.31 -7.04
CA ASP A 33 0.76 -18.46 -7.74
C ASP A 33 0.89 -18.19 -9.24
N LEU A 34 -0.10 -17.54 -9.85
CA LEU A 34 -0.04 -17.10 -11.25
C LEU A 34 1.13 -16.13 -11.49
N LEU A 35 1.38 -15.21 -10.56
CA LEU A 35 2.53 -14.30 -10.64
C LEU A 35 3.85 -15.07 -10.58
N GLN A 36 3.98 -16.00 -9.63
CA GLN A 36 5.22 -16.76 -9.45
C GLN A 36 5.51 -17.74 -10.61
N LYS A 37 4.46 -18.29 -11.21
CA LYS A 37 4.58 -19.21 -12.37
C LYS A 37 4.82 -18.50 -13.71
N ASN A 38 4.72 -17.17 -13.75
CA ASN A 38 4.93 -16.38 -14.97
C ASN A 38 6.16 -15.46 -14.82
N PRO A 39 7.35 -15.87 -15.31
CA PRO A 39 8.58 -15.10 -15.16
C PRO A 39 8.52 -13.68 -15.74
N GLU A 40 7.85 -13.49 -16.89
CA GLU A 40 7.70 -12.19 -17.52
C GLU A 40 6.85 -11.25 -16.66
N LEU A 41 5.73 -11.76 -16.14
CA LEU A 41 4.85 -11.00 -15.26
C LEU A 41 5.56 -10.64 -13.95
N LEU A 42 6.33 -11.57 -13.40
CA LEU A 42 7.13 -11.36 -12.19
C LEU A 42 8.22 -10.31 -12.41
N LYS A 43 8.89 -10.34 -13.57
CA LYS A 43 9.89 -9.33 -13.96
C LYS A 43 9.27 -7.94 -14.08
N GLN A 44 8.12 -7.82 -14.75
CA GLN A 44 7.36 -6.57 -14.84
C GLN A 44 6.94 -6.05 -13.47
N TYR A 45 6.44 -6.94 -12.60
CA TYR A 45 6.03 -6.62 -11.23
C TYR A 45 7.18 -6.02 -10.42
N LYS A 46 8.34 -6.67 -10.43
CA LYS A 46 9.55 -6.19 -9.72
C LYS A 46 10.09 -4.88 -10.29
N LYS A 47 10.14 -4.77 -11.63
CA LYS A 47 10.62 -3.57 -12.33
C LYS A 47 9.77 -2.33 -12.02
N ASN A 48 8.46 -2.50 -11.89
CA ASN A 48 7.49 -1.41 -11.70
C ASN A 48 7.09 -1.23 -10.22
N SER A 49 8.04 -1.34 -9.31
CA SER A 49 7.82 -1.14 -7.87
C SER A 49 6.66 -1.98 -7.31
N TYR A 50 6.61 -3.25 -7.71
CA TYR A 50 5.60 -4.24 -7.30
C TYR A 50 4.17 -3.93 -7.76
N LYS A 51 4.05 -3.33 -8.96
CA LYS A 51 2.77 -3.03 -9.61
C LYS A 51 2.79 -3.41 -11.08
N ILE A 52 1.63 -3.74 -11.63
CA ILE A 52 1.45 -4.05 -13.05
C ILE A 52 0.29 -3.23 -13.57
N HIS A 53 0.53 -2.41 -14.60
CA HIS A 53 -0.53 -1.76 -15.35
C HIS A 53 -1.34 -2.81 -16.11
N ASN A 54 -2.68 -2.73 -16.04
CA ASN A 54 -3.59 -3.72 -16.65
C ASN A 54 -3.27 -5.16 -16.22
N ASP A 55 -3.04 -5.36 -14.92
CA ASP A 55 -2.71 -6.65 -14.34
C ASP A 55 -3.77 -7.71 -14.73
N PRO A 56 -3.38 -8.78 -15.45
CA PRO A 56 -4.31 -9.81 -15.93
C PRO A 56 -4.96 -10.60 -14.79
N ARG A 57 -4.41 -10.52 -13.58
CA ARG A 57 -4.95 -11.18 -12.39
C ARG A 57 -6.16 -10.44 -11.81
N VAL A 58 -6.37 -9.17 -12.19
CA VAL A 58 -7.49 -8.35 -11.69
C VAL A 58 -8.78 -8.73 -12.40
N THR A 59 -9.81 -9.07 -11.63
CA THR A 59 -11.14 -9.41 -12.17
C THR A 59 -11.87 -8.17 -12.71
N ARG A 60 -12.91 -8.35 -13.54
CA ARG A 60 -13.74 -7.23 -14.03
C ARG A 60 -14.32 -6.42 -12.86
N VAL A 61 -14.90 -7.08 -11.88
CA VAL A 61 -15.41 -6.44 -10.65
C VAL A 61 -14.26 -5.82 -9.85
N GLY A 62 -13.12 -6.52 -9.78
CA GLY A 62 -11.91 -6.05 -9.12
C GLY A 62 -11.41 -4.69 -9.63
N LYS A 63 -11.52 -4.43 -10.94
CA LYS A 63 -11.17 -3.13 -11.52
C LYS A 63 -11.99 -1.98 -10.92
N TYR A 64 -13.30 -2.20 -10.74
CA TYR A 64 -14.19 -1.18 -10.17
C TYR A 64 -13.91 -0.95 -8.69
N ILE A 65 -13.82 -2.02 -7.88
CA ILE A 65 -13.60 -1.87 -6.45
C ILE A 65 -12.22 -1.27 -6.13
N ARG A 66 -11.19 -1.57 -6.94
CA ARG A 66 -9.85 -0.95 -6.82
C ARG A 66 -9.87 0.52 -7.22
N LYS A 67 -10.56 0.87 -8.32
CA LYS A 67 -10.69 2.26 -8.78
C LYS A 67 -11.19 3.18 -7.67
N PHE A 68 -12.18 2.72 -6.89
CA PHE A 68 -12.79 3.47 -5.80
C PHE A 68 -12.22 3.10 -4.42
N SER A 69 -11.13 2.31 -4.37
CA SER A 69 -10.49 1.84 -3.12
C SER A 69 -11.45 1.12 -2.16
N ILE A 70 -12.57 0.57 -2.67
CA ILE A 70 -13.55 -0.20 -1.88
C ILE A 70 -12.90 -1.48 -1.33
N ASP A 71 -11.94 -2.05 -2.07
CA ASP A 71 -11.19 -3.22 -1.63
C ASP A 71 -10.40 -2.98 -0.33
N GLU A 72 -10.16 -1.73 0.03
CA GLU A 72 -9.42 -1.35 1.23
C GLU A 72 -10.32 -1.15 2.48
N PHE A 73 -11.65 -1.14 2.34
CA PHE A 73 -12.58 -0.96 3.48
C PHE A 73 -12.35 -1.94 4.64
N PRO A 74 -12.05 -3.23 4.41
CA PRO A 74 -11.79 -4.14 5.52
C PRO A 74 -10.59 -3.75 6.41
N GLN A 75 -9.72 -2.83 5.96
CA GLN A 75 -8.61 -2.31 6.79
C GLN A 75 -9.10 -1.51 8.02
N PHE A 76 -10.37 -1.09 8.07
CA PHE A 76 -10.96 -0.56 9.31
C PHE A 76 -10.89 -1.58 10.46
N ILE A 77 -10.91 -2.88 10.17
CA ILE A 77 -10.68 -3.93 11.19
C ILE A 77 -9.24 -3.82 11.74
N ASN A 78 -8.24 -3.58 10.87
CA ASN A 78 -6.86 -3.37 11.32
C ASN A 78 -6.71 -2.11 12.18
N ILE A 79 -7.47 -1.04 11.86
CA ILE A 79 -7.48 0.19 12.66
C ILE A 79 -8.07 -0.08 14.04
N LEU A 80 -9.22 -0.77 14.13
CA LEU A 80 -9.86 -1.14 15.39
C LEU A 80 -8.98 -2.07 16.24
N ARG A 81 -8.20 -2.95 15.59
CA ARG A 81 -7.21 -3.81 16.26
C ARG A 81 -5.94 -3.06 16.68
N GLY A 82 -5.80 -1.80 16.31
CA GLY A 82 -4.62 -1.00 16.63
C GLY A 82 -3.38 -1.32 15.80
N GLU A 83 -3.50 -2.10 14.72
CA GLU A 83 -2.43 -2.47 13.80
C GLU A 83 -2.15 -1.35 12.78
N MET A 84 -3.18 -0.56 12.43
CA MET A 84 -3.13 0.57 11.51
C MET A 84 -3.70 1.84 12.15
N SER A 85 -3.50 2.96 11.46
CA SER A 85 -4.10 4.28 11.73
C SER A 85 -4.93 4.72 10.52
N LEU A 86 -5.81 5.72 10.67
CA LEU A 86 -6.49 6.35 9.54
C LEU A 86 -5.48 7.00 8.60
N VAL A 87 -4.55 7.79 9.16
CA VAL A 87 -3.49 8.45 8.42
C VAL A 87 -2.13 7.93 8.89
N GLY A 88 -1.24 7.62 7.96
CA GLY A 88 0.08 7.09 8.27
C GLY A 88 0.91 6.72 7.04
N PRO A 89 2.14 6.25 7.26
CA PRO A 89 3.00 5.70 6.22
C PRO A 89 2.35 4.49 5.53
N ARG A 90 2.83 4.19 4.32
CA ARG A 90 2.40 2.96 3.62
C ARG A 90 2.80 1.70 4.40
N ALA A 91 1.90 0.73 4.45
CA ALA A 91 2.21 -0.64 4.90
C ALA A 91 2.97 -1.39 3.79
N TYR A 92 4.27 -1.57 3.94
CA TYR A 92 5.13 -2.27 2.98
C TYR A 92 5.12 -3.78 3.21
N TYR A 93 5.46 -4.56 2.16
CA TYR A 93 5.83 -5.97 2.33
C TYR A 93 7.24 -6.09 2.93
N PRO A 94 7.54 -7.13 3.74
CA PRO A 94 8.88 -7.35 4.27
C PRO A 94 9.94 -7.42 3.16
N PHE A 95 9.68 -8.21 2.12
CA PHE A 95 10.58 -8.37 0.97
C PHE A 95 10.74 -7.06 0.18
N GLU A 96 9.67 -6.23 0.06
CA GLU A 96 9.73 -4.92 -0.60
C GLU A 96 10.71 -3.99 0.13
N LEU A 97 10.63 -3.90 1.45
CA LEU A 97 11.54 -3.09 2.25
C LEU A 97 12.98 -3.58 2.12
N GLU A 98 13.21 -4.89 2.16
CA GLU A 98 14.55 -5.47 2.06
C GLU A 98 15.17 -5.20 0.68
N GLU A 99 14.48 -5.54 -0.41
CA GLU A 99 14.99 -5.35 -1.77
C GLU A 99 15.20 -3.86 -2.10
N GLN A 100 14.26 -2.99 -1.69
CA GLN A 100 14.34 -1.57 -1.99
C GLN A 100 15.42 -0.84 -1.18
N GLN A 101 15.68 -1.23 0.07
CA GLN A 101 16.79 -0.66 0.85
C GLN A 101 18.16 -1.09 0.33
N LYS A 102 18.26 -2.25 -0.35
CA LYS A 102 19.48 -2.63 -1.09
C LYS A 102 19.68 -1.73 -2.31
N LYS A 103 18.60 -1.41 -3.03
CA LYS A 103 18.63 -0.55 -4.22
C LYS A 103 18.82 0.93 -3.88
N TYR A 104 18.26 1.39 -2.77
CA TYR A 104 18.30 2.78 -2.30
C TYR A 104 18.83 2.84 -0.86
N PRO A 105 20.15 2.68 -0.62
CA PRO A 105 20.74 2.63 0.73
C PRO A 105 20.43 3.87 1.58
N GLN A 106 20.30 5.04 0.95
CA GLN A 106 19.94 6.31 1.59
C GLN A 106 18.54 6.30 2.22
N SER A 107 17.68 5.37 1.81
CA SER A 107 16.33 5.26 2.37
C SER A 107 16.26 4.61 3.76
N ARG A 108 17.35 4.00 4.25
CA ARG A 108 17.37 3.23 5.49
C ARG A 108 16.92 4.03 6.71
N ASP A 109 17.36 5.27 6.82
CA ASP A 109 16.99 6.11 7.97
C ASP A 109 15.53 6.56 7.88
N TYR A 110 15.02 6.84 6.68
CA TYR A 110 13.61 7.09 6.47
C TYR A 110 12.74 5.86 6.80
N VAL A 111 13.20 4.65 6.44
CA VAL A 111 12.51 3.40 6.82
C VAL A 111 12.43 3.24 8.34
N LYS A 112 13.51 3.53 9.09
CA LYS A 112 13.46 3.51 10.57
C LYS A 112 12.40 4.48 11.11
N ILE A 113 12.33 5.70 10.53
CA ILE A 113 11.36 6.71 10.94
C ILE A 113 9.93 6.23 10.67
N ILE A 114 9.63 5.73 9.47
CA ILE A 114 8.27 5.28 9.16
C ILE A 114 7.84 4.08 10.02
N LEU A 115 8.75 3.18 10.35
CA LEU A 115 8.48 2.03 11.21
C LEU A 115 8.26 2.40 12.68
N SER A 116 8.59 3.60 13.12
CA SER A 116 8.24 4.11 14.46
C SER A 116 6.75 4.44 14.61
N SER A 117 6.00 4.49 13.50
CA SER A 117 4.58 4.82 13.44
C SER A 117 3.74 3.64 12.95
N LYS A 118 2.43 3.64 13.28
CA LYS A 118 1.48 2.71 12.65
C LYS A 118 1.31 3.09 11.18
N PRO A 119 1.21 2.11 10.26
CA PRO A 119 0.84 2.40 8.87
C PRO A 119 -0.58 2.93 8.77
N GLY A 120 -0.85 3.76 7.74
CA GLY A 120 -2.14 4.38 7.52
C GLY A 120 -2.98 3.72 6.43
N LEU A 121 -4.31 3.86 6.57
CA LEU A 121 -5.27 3.60 5.51
C LEU A 121 -5.06 4.61 4.37
N THR A 122 -4.81 5.86 4.71
CA THR A 122 -4.36 6.92 3.80
C THR A 122 -3.08 7.57 4.30
N GLY A 123 -2.45 8.40 3.47
CA GLY A 123 -1.21 9.11 3.82
C GLY A 123 -0.74 10.05 2.71
N VAL A 124 0.38 10.68 2.92
CA VAL A 124 0.92 11.73 2.02
C VAL A 124 1.11 11.20 0.60
N TRP A 125 1.72 10.03 0.42
CA TRP A 125 1.99 9.48 -0.91
C TRP A 125 0.70 9.14 -1.68
N GLN A 126 -0.38 8.72 -0.99
CA GLN A 126 -1.67 8.40 -1.61
C GLN A 126 -2.33 9.63 -2.24
N VAL A 127 -2.15 10.81 -1.64
CA VAL A 127 -2.76 12.05 -2.13
C VAL A 127 -1.84 12.85 -3.05
N SER A 128 -0.54 12.47 -3.18
CA SER A 128 0.48 13.22 -3.91
C SER A 128 0.88 12.62 -5.27
N GLY A 129 0.32 11.48 -5.68
CA GLY A 129 0.66 10.88 -6.98
C GLY A 129 0.67 9.35 -6.99
N ARG A 130 0.43 8.70 -5.84
CA ARG A 130 0.26 7.24 -5.72
C ARG A 130 1.35 6.43 -6.43
N SER A 131 0.98 5.83 -7.58
CA SER A 131 1.85 4.88 -8.30
C SER A 131 3.04 5.51 -9.00
N ASP A 132 2.99 6.81 -9.26
CA ASP A 132 4.03 7.52 -10.04
C ASP A 132 5.24 7.95 -9.19
N ILE A 133 5.18 7.69 -7.87
CA ILE A 133 6.24 8.05 -6.93
C ILE A 133 7.13 6.84 -6.69
N ASN A 134 8.44 6.99 -6.93
CA ASN A 134 9.45 5.98 -6.63
C ASN A 134 9.53 5.67 -5.14
N PHE A 135 10.09 4.51 -4.79
CA PHE A 135 10.19 4.04 -3.41
C PHE A 135 10.93 5.03 -2.50
N ASP A 136 12.12 5.47 -2.89
CA ASP A 136 12.97 6.40 -2.14
C ASP A 136 12.24 7.71 -1.79
N LYS A 137 11.58 8.32 -2.78
CA LYS A 137 10.80 9.54 -2.57
C LYS A 137 9.56 9.29 -1.71
N ARG A 138 8.93 8.13 -1.87
CA ARG A 138 7.75 7.74 -1.08
C ARG A 138 8.10 7.60 0.40
N VAL A 139 9.19 6.87 0.74
CA VAL A 139 9.59 6.71 2.15
C VAL A 139 10.08 8.01 2.76
N GLU A 140 10.72 8.90 1.97
CA GLU A 140 11.07 10.24 2.42
C GLU A 140 9.82 11.05 2.80
N MET A 141 8.81 11.10 1.92
CA MET A 141 7.55 11.80 2.17
C MET A 141 6.82 11.25 3.40
N ASP A 142 6.76 9.93 3.54
CA ASP A 142 6.15 9.27 4.69
C ASP A 142 6.94 9.53 5.98
N ALA A 143 8.28 9.59 5.92
CA ALA A 143 9.12 9.95 7.06
C ALA A 143 8.92 11.42 7.50
N GLN A 144 8.84 12.34 6.53
CA GLN A 144 8.54 13.75 6.81
C GLN A 144 7.14 13.90 7.45
N TYR A 145 6.16 13.12 7.00
CA TYR A 145 4.85 13.08 7.64
C TYR A 145 4.96 12.62 9.10
N VAL A 146 5.65 11.50 9.38
CA VAL A 146 5.81 10.98 10.75
C VAL A 146 6.42 12.03 11.69
N GLN A 147 7.40 12.81 11.21
CA GLN A 147 8.05 13.87 11.97
C GLN A 147 7.16 15.10 12.21
N ARG A 148 6.24 15.41 11.27
CA ARG A 148 5.42 16.63 11.30
C ARG A 148 3.94 16.38 11.58
N ARG A 149 3.55 15.12 11.84
CA ARG A 149 2.15 14.73 12.05
C ARG A 149 1.49 15.56 13.14
N SER A 150 0.27 15.97 12.87
CA SER A 150 -0.62 16.63 13.81
C SER A 150 -2.06 16.32 13.43
N VAL A 151 -2.99 16.51 14.36
CA VAL A 151 -4.43 16.28 14.10
C VAL A 151 -4.92 17.11 12.90
N PHE A 152 -4.49 18.37 12.79
CA PHE A 152 -4.86 19.22 11.65
C PHE A 152 -4.28 18.70 10.34
N TYR A 153 -3.05 18.21 10.34
CA TYR A 153 -2.45 17.64 9.14
C TYR A 153 -3.12 16.32 8.74
N ASP A 154 -3.51 15.50 9.69
CA ASP A 154 -4.28 14.27 9.43
C ASP A 154 -5.65 14.59 8.81
N ILE A 155 -6.39 15.57 9.37
CA ILE A 155 -7.66 16.05 8.80
C ILE A 155 -7.46 16.54 7.36
N TYR A 156 -6.43 17.34 7.11
CA TYR A 156 -6.10 17.82 5.77
C TYR A 156 -5.87 16.64 4.79
N LEU A 157 -5.10 15.62 5.19
CA LEU A 157 -4.83 14.45 4.34
C LEU A 157 -6.10 13.61 4.11
N MET A 158 -6.96 13.46 5.11
CA MET A 158 -8.25 12.79 4.95
C MET A 158 -9.15 13.52 3.94
N LEU A 159 -9.23 14.85 4.01
CA LEU A 159 -9.98 15.65 3.04
C LEU A 159 -9.40 15.54 1.63
N LYS A 160 -8.08 15.53 1.49
CA LYS A 160 -7.39 15.31 0.20
C LYS A 160 -7.58 13.90 -0.35
N THR A 161 -7.85 12.90 0.50
CA THR A 161 -8.10 11.53 0.08
C THR A 161 -9.43 11.39 -0.66
N ILE A 162 -10.46 12.16 -0.27
CA ILE A 162 -11.79 12.09 -0.88
C ILE A 162 -11.73 12.28 -2.41
N PRO A 163 -11.20 13.38 -2.95
CA PRO A 163 -11.08 13.53 -4.40
C PRO A 163 -10.14 12.52 -5.04
N ALA A 164 -9.07 12.10 -4.35
CA ALA A 164 -8.14 11.10 -4.87
C ALA A 164 -8.82 9.72 -5.08
N VAL A 165 -9.77 9.36 -4.22
CA VAL A 165 -10.58 8.13 -4.33
C VAL A 165 -11.67 8.31 -5.40
N ILE A 166 -12.43 9.41 -5.39
CA ILE A 166 -13.54 9.64 -6.33
C ILE A 166 -13.04 9.67 -7.78
N PHE A 167 -11.96 10.40 -8.05
CA PHE A 167 -11.41 10.52 -9.40
C PHE A 167 -10.50 9.34 -9.80
N GLY A 168 -10.19 8.43 -8.88
CA GLY A 168 -9.39 7.23 -9.15
C GLY A 168 -7.97 7.54 -9.67
N ARG A 169 -7.43 8.75 -9.42
CA ARG A 169 -6.09 9.15 -9.92
C ARG A 169 -5.02 8.22 -9.34
N GLY A 170 -4.23 7.58 -10.23
CA GLY A 170 -3.16 6.67 -9.82
C GLY A 170 -3.63 5.36 -9.17
N ALA A 171 -4.91 4.98 -9.29
CA ALA A 171 -5.38 3.64 -8.95
C ALA A 171 -4.95 2.67 -10.07
N VAL A 172 -4.20 1.61 -9.72
CA VAL A 172 -3.69 0.57 -10.63
C VAL A 172 -4.13 -0.79 -10.12
#